data_f7e02bc876f63685509bffb27021b951
#
_entry.id   f7e02bc876f63685509bffb27021b951
#
_cell.length_a   1.000
_cell.length_b   1.000
_cell.length_c   1.000
_cell.angle_alpha   90.00
_cell.angle_beta   90.00
_cell.angle_gamma   90.00
#
_symmetry.space_group_name_H-M   'P 1'
#
loop_
_entity.id
_entity.type
_entity.pdbx_description
1 polymer ?
#
loop_
_entity_poly.entity_id
_entity_poly.type
_entity_poly.pdbx_seq_one_letter_code
_entity_poly.pdbx_strand_id
1 'polypeptide(L)'
;QFFGRMFLACGLEEKGKQALARAVRWKEARARAEREFGLDFDDQAALYRFLGANDFREYARDRSESRSDGARLLLDEHTVAYLFHAQQMEKCLPVLRHFPGAHWLTVGDGRHAFEARFLMRHGAKALPTNLDPTLLEETKQLGLIKDYRVEDMEKLSFPDKSFDFVCCKDSLHHCLAPWQALYEMMRVARKGVFLIEPFDHGFLSSAIYGTRSKPFHWFEEEPGNYAYSFSERELEKLCVSRGWRCLAARGICNLWGHGIEGASTSPDDLRRQRERVEQLEGMAREGKAAYVNLGALLLRDLPGSAFRRALSDAGFAVTDLPLNPHTRRA
;
A
#
# COMPACT_ATOMS: atom_id res chain seq x y z
N GLN A 1 22.63 -0.35 15.59
CA GLN A 1 23.58 -0.52 16.73
C GLN A 1 23.25 0.39 17.91
N PHE A 2 22.92 1.68 17.69
CA PHE A 2 22.58 2.63 18.77
C PHE A 2 21.41 2.14 19.63
N PHE A 3 20.30 1.74 19.02
CA PHE A 3 19.14 1.21 19.75
C PHE A 3 19.41 -0.11 20.46
N GLY A 4 20.18 -1.03 19.86
CA GLY A 4 20.56 -2.27 20.52
C GLY A 4 21.36 -2.00 21.81
N ARG A 5 22.28 -1.05 21.80
CA ARG A 5 23.03 -0.62 22.98
C ARG A 5 22.14 0.09 24.00
N MET A 6 21.19 0.89 23.55
CA MET A 6 20.23 1.58 24.42
C MET A 6 19.32 0.56 25.14
N PHE A 7 18.85 -0.47 24.45
CA PHE A 7 18.06 -1.54 25.08
C PHE A 7 18.85 -2.34 26.11
N LEU A 8 20.11 -2.64 25.83
CA LEU A 8 20.99 -3.30 26.80
C LEU A 8 21.22 -2.43 28.04
N ALA A 9 21.42 -1.12 27.85
CA ALA A 9 21.59 -0.17 28.96
C ALA A 9 20.32 -0.01 29.81
N CYS A 10 19.14 -0.28 29.23
CA CYS A 10 17.85 -0.25 29.95
C CYS A 10 17.44 -1.59 30.56
N GLY A 11 18.32 -2.59 30.60
CA GLY A 11 18.02 -3.92 31.17
C GLY A 11 17.09 -4.78 30.31
N LEU A 12 16.90 -4.43 29.04
CA LEU A 12 16.09 -5.17 28.06
C LEU A 12 16.99 -6.07 27.18
N GLU A 13 17.72 -6.97 27.83
CA GLU A 13 18.79 -7.77 27.20
C GLU A 13 18.36 -8.51 25.94
N GLU A 14 17.22 -9.19 25.98
CA GLU A 14 16.75 -9.99 24.83
C GLU A 14 16.40 -9.11 23.62
N LYS A 15 15.71 -8.00 23.86
CA LYS A 15 15.39 -7.02 22.80
C LYS A 15 16.64 -6.34 22.25
N GLY A 16 17.63 -6.08 23.13
CA GLY A 16 18.93 -5.53 22.73
C GLY A 16 19.70 -6.50 21.84
N LYS A 17 19.73 -7.80 22.18
CA LYS A 17 20.37 -8.85 21.39
C LYS A 17 19.70 -9.00 20.01
N GLN A 18 18.37 -8.99 19.96
CA GLN A 18 17.61 -9.05 18.71
C GLN A 18 17.88 -7.84 17.80
N ALA A 19 17.89 -6.62 18.35
CA ALA A 19 18.20 -5.40 17.61
C ALA A 19 19.65 -5.39 17.09
N LEU A 20 20.61 -5.88 17.89
CA LEU A 20 22.01 -6.03 17.46
C LEU A 20 22.15 -7.09 16.36
N ALA A 21 21.49 -8.23 16.51
CA ALA A 21 21.51 -9.29 15.50
C ALA A 21 20.91 -8.85 14.15
N ARG A 22 19.86 -8.01 14.17
CA ARG A 22 19.30 -7.38 12.96
C ARG A 22 20.29 -6.39 12.33
N ALA A 23 20.93 -5.54 13.14
CA ALA A 23 21.92 -4.59 12.63
C ALA A 23 23.16 -5.28 12.03
N VAL A 24 23.54 -6.44 12.56
CA VAL A 24 24.64 -7.27 12.00
C VAL A 24 24.19 -7.86 10.66
N ARG A 25 23.02 -8.48 10.59
CA ARG A 25 22.47 -9.02 9.34
C ARG A 25 22.35 -7.96 8.26
N TRP A 26 21.91 -6.76 8.61
CA TRP A 26 21.82 -5.65 7.66
C TRP A 26 23.19 -5.23 7.11
N LYS A 27 24.22 -5.16 7.98
CA LYS A 27 25.59 -4.87 7.56
C LYS A 27 26.17 -5.96 6.66
N GLU A 28 25.87 -7.22 6.95
CA GLU A 28 26.31 -8.35 6.14
C GLU A 28 25.62 -8.38 4.79
N ALA A 29 24.31 -8.11 4.74
CA ALA A 29 23.55 -7.99 3.50
C ALA A 29 24.05 -6.81 2.65
N ARG A 30 24.32 -5.66 3.26
CA ARG A 30 24.92 -4.51 2.60
C ARG A 30 26.29 -4.83 2.03
N ALA A 31 27.21 -5.38 2.82
CA ALA A 31 28.54 -5.73 2.40
C ALA A 31 28.57 -6.83 1.32
N ARG A 32 27.58 -7.71 1.32
CA ARG A 32 27.36 -8.71 0.27
C ARG A 32 26.90 -8.04 -1.02
N ALA A 33 25.93 -7.14 -0.95
CA ALA A 33 25.44 -6.42 -2.12
C ALA A 33 26.53 -5.54 -2.78
N GLU A 34 27.36 -4.87 -1.96
CA GLU A 34 28.53 -4.12 -2.46
C GLU A 34 29.52 -5.03 -3.21
N ARG A 35 29.81 -6.21 -2.66
CA ARG A 35 30.78 -7.14 -3.28
C ARG A 35 30.25 -7.90 -4.48
N GLU A 36 29.03 -8.40 -4.42
CA GLU A 36 28.50 -9.30 -5.46
C GLU A 36 27.94 -8.52 -6.65
N PHE A 37 27.50 -7.28 -6.45
CA PHE A 37 26.80 -6.51 -7.46
C PHE A 37 27.44 -5.15 -7.78
N GLY A 38 28.56 -4.81 -7.14
CA GLY A 38 29.28 -3.55 -7.41
C GLY A 38 28.45 -2.30 -7.07
N LEU A 39 27.54 -2.39 -6.10
CA LEU A 39 26.63 -1.31 -5.77
C LEU A 39 27.32 -0.26 -4.92
N ASP A 40 27.26 0.99 -5.38
CA ASP A 40 27.59 2.14 -4.57
C ASP A 40 26.36 2.49 -3.71
N PHE A 41 26.47 2.30 -2.40
CA PHE A 41 25.39 2.64 -1.47
C PHE A 41 25.21 4.15 -1.27
N ASP A 42 26.12 4.96 -1.79
CA ASP A 42 25.95 6.42 -1.85
C ASP A 42 25.07 6.82 -3.05
N ASP A 43 24.93 5.96 -4.09
CA ASP A 43 23.84 6.06 -5.06
C ASP A 43 22.60 5.32 -4.56
N GLN A 44 21.87 5.98 -3.67
CA GLN A 44 20.66 5.44 -3.06
C GLN A 44 19.59 5.08 -4.10
N ALA A 45 19.49 5.81 -5.19
CA ALA A 45 18.51 5.54 -6.24
C ALA A 45 18.86 4.26 -7.03
N ALA A 46 20.15 4.01 -7.30
CA ALA A 46 20.60 2.77 -7.91
C ALA A 46 20.42 1.59 -6.96
N LEU A 47 20.73 1.78 -5.67
CA LEU A 47 20.55 0.78 -4.63
C LEU A 47 19.09 0.33 -4.51
N TYR A 48 18.17 1.24 -4.51
CA TYR A 48 16.74 0.92 -4.36
C TYR A 48 16.13 0.30 -5.61
N ARG A 49 16.51 0.77 -6.79
CA ARG A 49 16.16 0.07 -8.03
C ARG A 49 16.70 -1.35 -8.05
N PHE A 50 17.89 -1.53 -7.49
CA PHE A 50 18.51 -2.85 -7.37
C PHE A 50 17.86 -3.68 -6.27
N LEU A 51 17.63 -3.15 -5.08
CA LEU A 51 16.91 -3.84 -3.99
C LEU A 51 15.47 -4.11 -4.40
N GLY A 52 14.77 -3.17 -5.03
CA GLY A 52 13.46 -3.41 -5.60
C GLY A 52 13.47 -4.48 -6.69
N ALA A 53 14.45 -4.47 -7.59
CA ALA A 53 14.59 -5.46 -8.65
C ALA A 53 15.14 -6.81 -8.15
N ASN A 54 16.03 -6.82 -7.16
CA ASN A 54 16.63 -8.04 -6.62
C ASN A 54 15.95 -8.58 -5.38
N ASP A 55 15.30 -7.77 -4.58
CA ASP A 55 14.30 -8.24 -3.62
C ASP A 55 13.18 -8.98 -4.35
N PHE A 56 12.73 -8.47 -5.47
CA PHE A 56 11.82 -9.19 -6.35
C PHE A 56 12.46 -10.45 -6.96
N ARG A 57 13.76 -10.47 -7.25
CA ARG A 57 14.45 -11.62 -7.84
C ARG A 57 14.99 -12.61 -6.82
N GLU A 58 15.55 -12.18 -5.69
CA GLU A 58 16.10 -13.03 -4.64
C GLU A 58 15.01 -13.49 -3.66
N TYR A 59 14.06 -12.63 -3.37
CA TYR A 59 12.82 -12.97 -2.70
C TYR A 59 11.89 -13.78 -3.63
N ALA A 60 11.96 -13.58 -4.93
CA ALA A 60 11.38 -14.45 -5.91
C ALA A 60 12.16 -15.75 -6.12
N ARG A 61 13.46 -15.86 -5.85
CA ARG A 61 14.21 -17.11 -5.90
C ARG A 61 14.06 -17.97 -4.65
N ASP A 62 14.18 -17.40 -3.45
CA ASP A 62 14.08 -18.14 -2.18
C ASP A 62 12.62 -18.35 -1.72
N ARG A 63 11.71 -17.54 -2.20
CA ARG A 63 10.25 -17.67 -2.02
C ARG A 63 9.50 -17.74 -3.35
N SER A 64 10.18 -18.01 -4.48
CA SER A 64 9.54 -18.05 -5.79
C SER A 64 8.45 -19.12 -5.86
N GLU A 65 8.63 -20.22 -5.16
CA GLU A 65 7.55 -21.19 -4.99
C GLU A 65 6.45 -20.65 -4.08
N SER A 66 6.76 -20.07 -2.92
CA SER A 66 5.73 -19.60 -1.98
C SER A 66 5.09 -18.25 -2.32
N ARG A 67 5.78 -17.34 -3.03
CA ARG A 67 5.21 -16.04 -3.48
C ARG A 67 4.50 -16.11 -4.81
N SER A 68 5.03 -16.87 -5.77
CA SER A 68 4.27 -17.16 -6.99
C SER A 68 3.02 -17.96 -6.65
N ASP A 69 3.11 -18.88 -5.70
CA ASP A 69 1.96 -19.62 -5.20
C ASP A 69 1.02 -18.71 -4.41
N GLY A 70 1.52 -17.84 -3.53
CA GLY A 70 0.72 -16.83 -2.84
C GLY A 70 0.06 -15.84 -3.80
N ALA A 71 0.78 -15.32 -4.79
CA ALA A 71 0.22 -14.44 -5.81
C ALA A 71 -0.80 -15.18 -6.71
N ARG A 72 -0.58 -16.45 -7.02
CA ARG A 72 -1.53 -17.29 -7.77
C ARG A 72 -2.83 -17.51 -7.04
N LEU A 73 -2.84 -17.52 -5.69
CA LEU A 73 -4.07 -17.56 -4.92
C LEU A 73 -5.02 -16.39 -5.22
N LEU A 74 -4.48 -15.26 -5.68
CA LEU A 74 -5.27 -14.09 -6.08
C LEU A 74 -5.91 -14.24 -7.47
N LEU A 75 -5.58 -15.28 -8.21
CA LEU A 75 -6.24 -15.61 -9.47
C LEU A 75 -7.59 -16.31 -9.22
N ASP A 76 -7.71 -17.02 -8.12
CA ASP A 76 -8.94 -17.71 -7.71
C ASP A 76 -9.72 -16.89 -6.68
N GLU A 77 -10.88 -16.38 -7.09
CA GLU A 77 -11.76 -15.56 -6.25
C GLU A 77 -12.44 -16.30 -5.10
N HIS A 78 -12.29 -17.62 -5.05
CA HIS A 78 -12.85 -18.45 -4.00
C HIS A 78 -11.87 -18.70 -2.84
N THR A 79 -10.64 -18.21 -2.94
CA THR A 79 -9.65 -18.38 -1.87
C THR A 79 -9.81 -17.36 -0.75
N VAL A 80 -9.38 -17.73 0.46
CA VAL A 80 -9.28 -16.80 1.60
C VAL A 80 -8.32 -15.65 1.28
N ALA A 81 -7.22 -15.91 0.57
CA ALA A 81 -6.29 -14.87 0.14
C ALA A 81 -6.96 -13.83 -0.76
N TYR A 82 -7.69 -14.28 -1.78
CA TYR A 82 -8.45 -13.36 -2.64
C TYR A 82 -9.46 -12.53 -1.82
N LEU A 83 -10.25 -13.19 -0.98
CA LEU A 83 -11.25 -12.53 -0.14
C LEU A 83 -10.62 -11.44 0.74
N PHE A 84 -9.46 -11.71 1.34
CA PHE A 84 -8.73 -10.77 2.17
C PHE A 84 -8.39 -9.47 1.41
N HIS A 85 -7.80 -9.59 0.22
CA HIS A 85 -7.49 -8.42 -0.62
C HIS A 85 -8.76 -7.75 -1.17
N ALA A 86 -9.79 -8.53 -1.52
CA ALA A 86 -11.06 -8.01 -2.00
C ALA A 86 -11.77 -7.16 -0.95
N GLN A 87 -11.79 -7.58 0.32
CA GLN A 87 -12.38 -6.80 1.43
C GLN A 87 -11.72 -5.43 1.62
N GLN A 88 -10.43 -5.32 1.34
CA GLN A 88 -9.75 -4.03 1.33
C GLN A 88 -10.19 -3.18 0.14
N MET A 89 -10.22 -3.74 -1.06
CA MET A 89 -10.64 -3.05 -2.29
C MET A 89 -12.13 -2.69 -2.29
N GLU A 90 -12.97 -3.39 -1.54
CA GLU A 90 -14.40 -3.03 -1.35
C GLU A 90 -14.58 -1.60 -0.81
N LYS A 91 -13.56 -1.04 -0.17
CA LYS A 91 -13.57 0.36 0.31
C LYS A 91 -13.62 1.38 -0.85
N CYS A 92 -13.25 1.01 -2.08
CA CYS A 92 -13.39 1.89 -3.24
C CYS A 92 -14.76 1.79 -3.94
N LEU A 93 -15.65 0.86 -3.54
CA LEU A 93 -16.97 0.70 -4.16
C LEU A 93 -17.83 1.97 -4.24
N PRO A 94 -17.84 2.87 -3.24
CA PRO A 94 -18.57 4.14 -3.37
C PRO A 94 -18.10 4.98 -4.57
N VAL A 95 -16.78 4.97 -4.85
CA VAL A 95 -16.20 5.68 -6.00
C VAL A 95 -16.66 5.04 -7.30
N LEU A 96 -16.59 3.71 -7.40
CA LEU A 96 -16.97 2.94 -8.60
C LEU A 96 -18.45 3.12 -8.93
N ARG A 97 -19.31 3.08 -7.92
CA ARG A 97 -20.77 3.27 -8.09
C ARG A 97 -21.12 4.70 -8.50
N HIS A 98 -20.35 5.69 -8.03
CA HIS A 98 -20.60 7.09 -8.36
C HIS A 98 -20.03 7.49 -9.72
N PHE A 99 -18.96 6.83 -10.17
CA PHE A 99 -18.29 7.09 -11.46
C PHE A 99 -18.23 5.80 -12.32
N PRO A 100 -19.39 5.30 -12.79
CA PRO A 100 -19.40 4.07 -13.58
C PRO A 100 -18.63 4.27 -14.89
N GLY A 101 -17.84 3.28 -15.28
CA GLY A 101 -17.02 3.33 -16.49
C GLY A 101 -15.80 4.25 -16.42
N ALA A 102 -15.48 4.81 -15.25
CA ALA A 102 -14.31 5.67 -15.07
C ALA A 102 -13.02 4.92 -15.47
N HIS A 103 -12.05 5.69 -15.97
CA HIS A 103 -10.77 5.18 -16.40
C HIS A 103 -9.76 5.27 -15.24
N TRP A 104 -9.25 4.13 -14.81
CA TRP A 104 -8.33 3.99 -13.69
C TRP A 104 -6.94 3.58 -14.16
N LEU A 105 -5.93 4.11 -13.50
CA LEU A 105 -4.57 3.56 -13.49
C LEU A 105 -4.38 2.84 -12.17
N THR A 106 -3.87 1.60 -12.18
CA THR A 106 -3.37 0.96 -10.95
C THR A 106 -1.85 0.96 -10.98
N VAL A 107 -1.24 1.40 -9.87
CA VAL A 107 0.21 1.61 -9.78
C VAL A 107 0.78 0.67 -8.73
N GLY A 108 1.83 -0.05 -9.10
CA GLY A 108 2.42 -1.08 -8.27
C GLY A 108 1.58 -2.36 -8.18
N ASP A 109 0.75 -2.62 -9.18
CA ASP A 109 -0.21 -3.75 -9.23
C ASP A 109 0.48 -5.04 -9.71
N GLY A 110 1.59 -5.39 -9.04
CA GLY A 110 2.46 -6.50 -9.40
C GLY A 110 1.93 -7.89 -9.02
N ARG A 111 0.81 -8.01 -8.30
CA ARG A 111 0.22 -9.30 -7.90
C ARG A 111 -0.87 -9.72 -8.87
N HIS A 112 -0.51 -10.10 -10.10
CA HIS A 112 -1.44 -10.49 -11.16
C HIS A 112 -2.51 -9.44 -11.47
N ALA A 113 -2.16 -8.17 -11.43
CA ALA A 113 -3.10 -7.06 -11.66
C ALA A 113 -4.38 -7.17 -10.80
N PHE A 114 -4.22 -7.52 -9.54
CA PHE A 114 -5.37 -7.79 -8.67
C PHE A 114 -6.28 -6.57 -8.54
N GLU A 115 -5.70 -5.38 -8.29
CA GLU A 115 -6.43 -4.12 -8.16
C GLU A 115 -7.16 -3.77 -9.45
N ALA A 116 -6.49 -3.84 -10.60
CA ALA A 116 -7.11 -3.57 -11.89
C ALA A 116 -8.23 -4.55 -12.22
N ARG A 117 -8.02 -5.84 -11.95
CA ARG A 117 -9.05 -6.88 -12.17
C ARG A 117 -10.26 -6.67 -11.26
N PHE A 118 -10.04 -6.29 -10.00
CA PHE A 118 -11.11 -5.93 -9.08
C PHE A 118 -11.92 -4.75 -9.63
N LEU A 119 -11.26 -3.66 -10.03
CA LEU A 119 -11.91 -2.47 -10.60
C LEU A 119 -12.72 -2.80 -11.86
N MET A 120 -12.14 -3.60 -12.77
CA MET A 120 -12.81 -4.01 -14.01
C MET A 120 -14.06 -4.87 -13.75
N ARG A 121 -14.03 -5.77 -12.77
CA ARG A 121 -15.21 -6.54 -12.35
C ARG A 121 -16.35 -5.67 -11.84
N HIS A 122 -16.04 -4.51 -11.32
CA HIS A 122 -17.02 -3.53 -10.84
C HIS A 122 -17.32 -2.41 -11.86
N GLY A 123 -17.05 -2.68 -13.16
CA GLY A 123 -17.48 -1.84 -14.27
C GLY A 123 -16.56 -0.67 -14.61
N ALA A 124 -15.37 -0.56 -14.02
CA ALA A 124 -14.39 0.42 -14.41
C ALA A 124 -13.57 -0.04 -15.63
N LYS A 125 -12.86 0.89 -16.26
CA LYS A 125 -11.74 0.60 -17.17
C LYS A 125 -10.46 0.77 -16.37
N ALA A 126 -9.56 -0.21 -16.38
CA ALA A 126 -8.32 -0.12 -15.62
C ALA A 126 -7.12 -0.53 -16.47
N LEU A 127 -6.02 0.20 -16.31
CA LEU A 127 -4.72 -0.11 -16.88
C LEU A 127 -3.76 -0.43 -15.71
N PRO A 128 -3.33 -1.69 -15.55
CA PRO A 128 -2.37 -2.05 -14.52
C PRO A 128 -0.95 -1.66 -14.91
N THR A 129 -0.18 -1.19 -13.91
CA THR A 129 1.25 -0.89 -14.06
C THR A 129 2.05 -1.45 -12.90
N ASN A 130 3.26 -1.86 -13.20
CA ASN A 130 4.26 -2.26 -12.21
C ASN A 130 5.66 -2.04 -12.77
N LEU A 131 6.65 -1.94 -11.88
CA LEU A 131 8.05 -1.84 -12.29
C LEU A 131 8.58 -3.18 -12.87
N ASP A 132 8.19 -4.30 -12.24
CA ASP A 132 8.47 -5.65 -12.76
C ASP A 132 7.25 -6.16 -13.56
N PRO A 133 7.41 -6.47 -14.85
CA PRO A 133 6.31 -6.92 -15.70
C PRO A 133 5.95 -8.40 -15.55
N THR A 134 6.73 -9.21 -14.84
CA THR A 134 6.66 -10.68 -14.88
C THR A 134 5.25 -11.22 -14.65
N LEU A 135 4.62 -10.84 -13.53
CA LEU A 135 3.27 -11.32 -13.21
C LEU A 135 2.18 -10.62 -14.03
N LEU A 136 2.42 -9.40 -14.52
CA LEU A 136 1.49 -8.73 -15.43
C LEU A 136 1.47 -9.39 -16.80
N GLU A 137 2.64 -9.80 -17.32
CA GLU A 137 2.75 -10.55 -18.57
C GLU A 137 2.05 -11.90 -18.46
N GLU A 138 2.27 -12.65 -17.37
CA GLU A 138 1.56 -13.90 -17.11
C GLU A 138 0.04 -13.68 -17.07
N THR A 139 -0.42 -12.63 -16.40
CA THR A 139 -1.84 -12.29 -16.29
C THR A 139 -2.47 -11.96 -17.64
N LYS A 140 -1.70 -11.30 -18.52
CA LYS A 140 -2.11 -11.02 -19.90
C LYS A 140 -2.19 -12.29 -20.73
N GLN A 141 -1.21 -13.19 -20.60
CA GLN A 141 -1.20 -14.51 -21.28
C GLN A 141 -2.39 -15.38 -20.84
N LEU A 142 -2.80 -15.28 -19.58
CA LEU A 142 -4.01 -15.92 -19.06
C LEU A 142 -5.32 -15.26 -19.56
N GLY A 143 -5.24 -14.16 -20.33
CA GLY A 143 -6.42 -13.46 -20.85
C GLY A 143 -7.21 -12.66 -19.80
N LEU A 144 -6.66 -12.47 -18.59
CA LEU A 144 -7.32 -11.80 -17.47
C LEU A 144 -7.24 -10.27 -17.55
N ILE A 145 -6.24 -9.75 -18.27
CA ILE A 145 -6.10 -8.34 -18.64
C ILE A 145 -5.78 -8.22 -20.14
N LYS A 146 -6.16 -7.11 -20.74
CA LYS A 146 -5.89 -6.85 -22.18
C LYS A 146 -4.52 -6.26 -22.40
N ASP A 147 -4.10 -5.37 -21.52
CA ASP A 147 -2.86 -4.63 -21.62
C ASP A 147 -2.33 -4.23 -20.25
N TYR A 148 -1.06 -3.88 -20.17
CA TYR A 148 -0.38 -3.34 -19.01
C TYR A 148 0.75 -2.40 -19.46
N ARG A 149 1.35 -1.65 -18.51
CA ARG A 149 2.58 -0.87 -18.77
C ARG A 149 3.61 -1.16 -17.68
N VAL A 150 4.87 -1.11 -18.10
CA VAL A 150 6.00 -1.09 -17.17
C VAL A 150 6.25 0.37 -16.81
N GLU A 151 6.07 0.73 -15.57
CA GLU A 151 6.17 2.12 -15.10
C GLU A 151 6.89 2.18 -13.76
N ASP A 152 7.70 3.21 -13.61
CA ASP A 152 8.20 3.66 -12.32
C ASP A 152 7.19 4.66 -11.76
N MET A 153 6.60 4.35 -10.59
CA MET A 153 5.60 5.22 -10.00
C MET A 153 6.14 6.58 -9.56
N GLU A 154 7.45 6.70 -9.37
CA GLU A 154 8.10 7.99 -9.08
C GLU A 154 8.26 8.87 -10.34
N LYS A 155 8.06 8.29 -11.54
CA LYS A 155 8.17 8.98 -12.83
C LYS A 155 7.26 8.33 -13.88
N LEU A 156 5.96 8.56 -13.77
CA LEU A 156 4.97 8.02 -14.70
C LEU A 156 5.09 8.67 -16.09
N SER A 157 5.12 7.84 -17.14
CA SER A 157 5.26 8.30 -18.51
C SER A 157 4.00 8.93 -19.12
N PHE A 158 2.89 8.89 -18.40
CA PHE A 158 1.59 9.38 -18.89
C PHE A 158 1.49 10.91 -18.81
N PRO A 159 0.77 11.54 -19.76
CA PRO A 159 0.43 12.95 -19.69
C PRO A 159 -0.41 13.30 -18.45
N ASP A 160 -0.45 14.58 -18.10
CA ASP A 160 -1.30 15.10 -17.04
C ASP A 160 -2.78 14.77 -17.27
N LYS A 161 -3.47 14.41 -16.20
CA LYS A 161 -4.91 14.15 -16.22
C LYS A 161 -5.35 13.07 -17.23
N SER A 162 -4.49 12.04 -17.47
CA SER A 162 -4.77 10.95 -18.41
C SER A 162 -5.85 9.98 -17.91
N PHE A 163 -6.00 9.85 -16.60
CA PHE A 163 -6.93 8.93 -15.97
C PHE A 163 -7.93 9.68 -15.09
N ASP A 164 -9.14 9.14 -14.93
CA ASP A 164 -10.08 9.73 -13.97
C ASP A 164 -9.59 9.54 -12.55
N PHE A 165 -9.14 8.32 -12.23
CA PHE A 165 -8.60 7.97 -10.93
C PHE A 165 -7.30 7.17 -11.05
N VAL A 166 -6.48 7.26 -9.99
CA VAL A 166 -5.32 6.40 -9.80
C VAL A 166 -5.53 5.59 -8.51
N CYS A 167 -5.17 4.32 -8.52
CA CYS A 167 -5.22 3.44 -7.35
C CYS A 167 -3.82 2.90 -7.06
N CYS A 168 -3.41 2.95 -5.80
CA CYS A 168 -2.22 2.27 -5.31
C CYS A 168 -2.55 1.58 -4.00
N LYS A 169 -2.16 0.30 -3.88
CA LYS A 169 -2.40 -0.51 -2.70
C LYS A 169 -1.17 -1.33 -2.35
N ASP A 170 -0.74 -1.22 -1.10
CA ASP A 170 0.39 -1.97 -0.53
C ASP A 170 1.66 -1.94 -1.42
N SER A 171 1.97 -0.78 -2.01
CA SER A 171 3.10 -0.61 -2.94
C SER A 171 3.84 0.71 -2.77
N LEU A 172 3.13 1.81 -2.47
CA LEU A 172 3.72 3.13 -2.35
C LEU A 172 4.74 3.21 -1.20
N HIS A 173 4.51 2.45 -0.14
CA HIS A 173 5.38 2.39 1.03
C HIS A 173 6.76 1.76 0.74
N HIS A 174 6.93 1.09 -0.40
CA HIS A 174 8.21 0.54 -0.83
C HIS A 174 9.04 1.52 -1.67
N CYS A 175 8.46 2.68 -2.06
CA CYS A 175 9.18 3.67 -2.85
C CYS A 175 10.27 4.37 -2.05
N LEU A 176 11.33 4.75 -2.74
CA LEU A 176 12.36 5.65 -2.22
C LEU A 176 11.81 7.02 -1.88
N ALA A 177 11.06 7.57 -2.84
CA ALA A 177 10.48 8.88 -2.76
C ALA A 177 8.93 8.76 -2.85
N PRO A 178 8.25 8.23 -1.82
CA PRO A 178 6.81 7.99 -1.88
C PRO A 178 6.01 9.27 -2.15
N TRP A 179 6.49 10.41 -1.71
CA TRP A 179 5.87 11.71 -2.00
C TRP A 179 6.01 12.11 -3.47
N GLN A 180 7.13 11.79 -4.11
CA GLN A 180 7.31 11.99 -5.56
C GLN A 180 6.34 11.10 -6.34
N ALA A 181 6.21 9.83 -5.96
CA ALA A 181 5.25 8.92 -6.54
C ALA A 181 3.81 9.43 -6.39
N LEU A 182 3.44 9.94 -5.20
CA LEU A 182 2.14 10.57 -4.98
C LEU A 182 1.93 11.82 -5.84
N TYR A 183 2.94 12.66 -6.02
CA TYR A 183 2.86 13.81 -6.95
C TYR A 183 2.58 13.35 -8.37
N GLU A 184 3.23 12.30 -8.84
CA GLU A 184 2.99 11.73 -10.17
C GLU A 184 1.58 11.14 -10.30
N MET A 185 1.12 10.38 -9.31
CA MET A 185 -0.25 9.88 -9.28
C MET A 185 -1.28 11.02 -9.32
N MET A 186 -1.06 12.09 -8.53
CA MET A 186 -1.92 13.27 -8.54
C MET A 186 -1.86 14.04 -9.87
N ARG A 187 -0.70 14.07 -10.53
CA ARG A 187 -0.51 14.71 -11.84
C ARG A 187 -1.34 14.01 -12.91
N VAL A 188 -1.24 12.68 -12.98
CA VAL A 188 -1.93 11.90 -14.02
C VAL A 188 -3.41 11.66 -13.72
N ALA A 189 -3.86 11.87 -12.47
CA ALA A 189 -5.26 11.77 -12.07
C ALA A 189 -6.03 13.05 -12.40
N ARG A 190 -7.23 12.89 -12.97
CA ARG A 190 -8.16 13.98 -13.27
C ARG A 190 -9.06 14.33 -12.10
N LYS A 191 -9.53 13.31 -11.36
CA LYS A 191 -10.51 13.44 -10.28
C LYS A 191 -9.97 13.08 -8.91
N GLY A 192 -9.25 11.96 -8.80
CA GLY A 192 -8.80 11.49 -7.49
C GLY A 192 -7.74 10.42 -7.52
N VAL A 193 -7.12 10.23 -6.35
CA VAL A 193 -6.19 9.13 -6.06
C VAL A 193 -6.73 8.34 -4.89
N PHE A 194 -6.85 7.03 -5.04
CA PHE A 194 -7.27 6.10 -3.99
C PHE A 194 -6.06 5.28 -3.52
N LEU A 195 -5.84 5.29 -2.22
CA LEU A 195 -4.69 4.63 -1.57
C LEU A 195 -5.16 3.65 -0.52
N ILE A 196 -4.45 2.53 -0.39
CA ILE A 196 -4.48 1.65 0.78
C ILE A 196 -3.03 1.36 1.15
N GLU A 197 -2.55 1.96 2.24
CA GLU A 197 -1.14 1.92 2.62
C GLU A 197 -0.99 1.81 4.15
N PRO A 198 0.16 1.39 4.69
CA PRO A 198 0.39 1.33 6.13
C PRO A 198 0.06 2.65 6.83
N PHE A 199 -0.67 2.56 7.94
CA PHE A 199 -1.17 3.72 8.67
C PHE A 199 -0.22 4.16 9.78
N ASP A 200 0.24 5.41 9.71
CA ASP A 200 0.94 6.05 10.82
C ASP A 200 -0.05 6.81 11.73
N HIS A 201 -0.31 6.26 12.89
CA HIS A 201 -1.14 6.88 13.93
C HIS A 201 -0.37 7.87 14.81
N GLY A 202 0.91 8.12 14.51
CA GLY A 202 1.77 8.93 15.34
C GLY A 202 1.99 8.32 16.73
N PHE A 203 2.00 9.15 17.77
CA PHE A 203 2.27 8.72 19.15
C PHE A 203 1.29 7.65 19.68
N LEU A 204 0.03 7.66 19.22
CA LEU A 204 -0.99 6.72 19.68
C LEU A 204 -0.72 5.28 19.22
N SER A 205 -0.09 5.08 18.08
CA SER A 205 0.21 3.74 17.58
C SER A 205 1.12 2.96 18.53
N SER A 206 2.13 3.60 19.12
CA SER A 206 3.05 2.94 20.04
C SER A 206 2.36 2.47 21.31
N ALA A 207 1.31 3.18 21.75
CA ALA A 207 0.53 2.80 22.94
C ALA A 207 -0.44 1.65 22.64
N ILE A 208 -1.06 1.63 21.46
CA ILE A 208 -2.08 0.65 21.09
C ILE A 208 -1.45 -0.71 20.74
N TYR A 209 -0.32 -0.72 20.03
CA TYR A 209 0.38 -1.97 19.63
C TYR A 209 1.29 -2.56 20.71
N GLY A 210 1.35 -1.95 21.90
CA GLY A 210 2.23 -2.43 22.98
C GLY A 210 3.73 -2.37 22.65
N THR A 211 4.10 -1.74 21.55
CA THR A 211 5.49 -1.63 21.08
C THR A 211 6.10 -0.30 21.50
N ARG A 212 6.14 -0.03 22.82
CA ARG A 212 6.92 1.10 23.37
C ARG A 212 8.38 1.15 22.90
N SER A 213 8.85 0.09 22.24
CA SER A 213 10.24 -0.05 21.81
C SER A 213 10.50 0.52 20.41
N LYS A 214 9.49 0.96 19.66
CA LYS A 214 9.66 1.58 18.35
C LYS A 214 8.89 2.91 18.34
N PRO A 215 9.47 4.00 18.87
CA PRO A 215 8.82 5.31 18.90
C PRO A 215 8.57 5.91 17.51
N PHE A 216 9.15 5.32 16.48
CA PHE A 216 8.93 5.61 15.08
C PHE A 216 8.50 4.30 14.41
N HIS A 217 7.43 4.33 13.63
CA HIS A 217 6.93 3.16 12.89
C HIS A 217 7.89 2.83 11.73
N TRP A 218 9.01 2.24 12.09
CA TRP A 218 9.93 1.64 11.16
C TRP A 218 9.44 0.22 10.95
N PHE A 219 8.73 -0.03 9.88
CA PHE A 219 8.52 -1.38 9.41
C PHE A 219 9.75 -1.80 8.64
N GLU A 220 10.54 -2.68 9.23
CA GLU A 220 11.45 -3.52 8.49
C GLU A 220 10.65 -4.75 8.09
N GLU A 221 10.34 -4.88 6.82
CA GLU A 221 9.88 -6.16 6.29
C GLU A 221 11.08 -7.12 6.21
N GLU A 222 10.85 -8.43 6.45
CA GLU A 222 11.81 -9.41 5.99
C GLU A 222 11.76 -9.41 4.44
N PRO A 223 12.75 -9.00 3.75
CA PRO A 223 14.20 -9.13 3.87
C PRO A 223 14.98 -7.85 4.15
N GLY A 224 14.40 -6.86 4.77
CA GLY A 224 15.14 -5.67 5.20
C GLY A 224 14.82 -4.40 4.44
N ASN A 225 13.74 -4.36 3.64
CA ASN A 225 13.28 -3.11 3.07
C ASN A 225 12.58 -2.24 4.11
N TYR A 226 12.78 -0.95 3.95
CA TYR A 226 12.05 0.07 4.67
C TYR A 226 10.65 0.20 4.10
N ALA A 227 9.63 0.11 4.97
CA ALA A 227 8.27 0.41 4.59
C ALA A 227 7.85 1.75 5.20
N TYR A 228 7.46 2.70 4.34
CA TYR A 228 6.97 4.00 4.77
C TYR A 228 5.52 3.88 5.24
N SER A 229 5.15 4.55 6.33
CA SER A 229 3.76 4.63 6.78
C SER A 229 3.23 6.05 6.58
N PHE A 230 1.91 6.16 6.31
CA PHE A 230 1.26 7.42 5.95
C PHE A 230 0.29 7.85 7.01
N SER A 231 0.28 9.15 7.34
CA SER A 231 -0.71 9.75 8.21
C SER A 231 -1.73 10.59 7.42
N GLU A 232 -2.95 10.71 7.94
CA GLU A 232 -3.96 11.61 7.38
C GLU A 232 -3.43 13.05 7.31
N ARG A 233 -2.69 13.48 8.32
CA ARG A 233 -2.15 14.84 8.38
C ARG A 233 -1.15 15.16 7.29
N GLU A 234 -0.32 14.21 6.91
CA GLU A 234 0.61 14.37 5.79
C GLU A 234 -0.14 14.46 4.46
N LEU A 235 -1.16 13.60 4.26
CA LEU A 235 -1.99 13.63 3.06
C LEU A 235 -2.81 14.93 2.96
N GLU A 236 -3.33 15.48 4.06
CA GLU A 236 -3.97 16.80 4.09
C GLU A 236 -3.02 17.90 3.60
N LYS A 237 -1.79 17.96 4.17
CA LYS A 237 -0.76 18.94 3.76
C LYS A 237 -0.44 18.81 2.28
N LEU A 238 -0.28 17.58 1.79
CA LEU A 238 -0.04 17.30 0.38
C LEU A 238 -1.19 17.82 -0.49
N CYS A 239 -2.43 17.47 -0.18
CA CYS A 239 -3.61 17.93 -0.92
C CYS A 239 -3.67 19.47 -0.97
N VAL A 240 -3.53 20.13 0.19
CA VAL A 240 -3.54 21.61 0.26
C VAL A 240 -2.40 22.19 -0.58
N SER A 241 -1.19 21.62 -0.51
CA SER A 241 -0.05 22.12 -1.29
C SER A 241 -0.28 22.03 -2.80
N ARG A 242 -1.06 21.06 -3.25
CA ARG A 242 -1.40 20.82 -4.67
C ARG A 242 -2.73 21.44 -5.10
N GLY A 243 -3.42 22.14 -4.20
CA GLY A 243 -4.73 22.74 -4.47
C GLY A 243 -5.87 21.73 -4.57
N TRP A 244 -5.67 20.51 -4.06
CA TRP A 244 -6.73 19.51 -3.97
C TRP A 244 -7.63 19.80 -2.77
N ARG A 245 -8.91 19.54 -2.93
CA ARG A 245 -9.95 20.14 -2.11
C ARG A 245 -10.57 19.23 -1.05
N CYS A 246 -10.33 17.92 -1.12
CA CYS A 246 -10.94 17.01 -0.18
C CYS A 246 -10.04 15.79 0.07
N LEU A 247 -9.99 15.38 1.32
CA LEU A 247 -9.47 14.09 1.76
C LEU A 247 -10.61 13.30 2.40
N ALA A 248 -10.90 12.11 1.88
CA ALA A 248 -11.74 11.14 2.56
C ALA A 248 -10.84 10.01 3.07
N ALA A 249 -10.77 9.82 4.37
CA ALA A 249 -9.88 8.87 5.00
C ALA A 249 -10.63 7.92 5.94
N ARG A 250 -10.14 6.69 6.05
CA ARG A 250 -10.62 5.71 7.02
C ARG A 250 -9.50 4.74 7.40
N GLY A 251 -9.55 4.24 8.61
CA GLY A 251 -8.73 3.10 8.99
C GLY A 251 -9.26 1.79 8.37
N ILE A 252 -8.36 0.88 8.07
CA ILE A 252 -8.65 -0.48 7.59
C ILE A 252 -7.95 -1.46 8.50
N CYS A 253 -8.70 -2.46 9.01
CA CYS A 253 -8.12 -3.57 9.73
C CYS A 253 -7.52 -4.55 8.71
N ASN A 254 -6.23 -4.78 8.84
CA ASN A 254 -5.50 -5.76 8.07
C ASN A 254 -5.07 -6.87 9.03
N LEU A 255 -5.38 -8.11 8.69
CA LEU A 255 -5.00 -9.29 9.47
C LEU A 255 -3.72 -9.92 8.94
N TRP A 256 -2.78 -9.12 8.49
CA TRP A 256 -1.52 -9.61 7.97
C TRP A 256 -0.81 -10.53 8.98
N GLY A 257 -0.52 -11.75 8.57
CA GLY A 257 0.19 -12.75 9.36
C GLY A 257 -0.67 -13.95 9.81
N HIS A 258 -0.05 -15.13 9.86
CA HIS A 258 -0.60 -16.38 10.39
C HIS A 258 -1.80 -17.00 9.65
N GLY A 259 -1.58 -17.44 8.40
CA GLY A 259 -2.51 -18.33 7.68
C GLY A 259 -3.70 -17.65 7.03
N ILE A 260 -3.70 -16.33 6.96
CA ILE A 260 -4.76 -15.54 6.31
C ILE A 260 -4.60 -15.50 4.78
N GLU A 261 -3.38 -15.63 4.28
CA GLU A 261 -3.11 -15.84 2.85
C GLU A 261 -3.25 -17.33 2.48
N GLY A 262 -4.30 -17.98 2.99
CA GLY A 262 -4.49 -19.41 2.79
C GLY A 262 -5.16 -19.73 1.46
N ALA A 263 -4.78 -20.88 0.90
CA ALA A 263 -5.41 -21.48 -0.27
C ALA A 263 -6.80 -22.05 0.02
N SER A 264 -7.30 -21.95 1.25
CA SER A 264 -8.60 -22.51 1.60
C SER A 264 -9.73 -21.84 0.81
N THR A 265 -10.56 -22.68 0.22
CA THR A 265 -11.82 -22.31 -0.45
C THR A 265 -13.04 -22.73 0.37
N SER A 266 -12.82 -23.24 1.59
CA SER A 266 -13.90 -23.68 2.48
C SER A 266 -14.85 -22.53 2.79
N PRO A 267 -16.18 -22.70 2.60
CA PRO A 267 -17.17 -21.70 2.99
C PRO A 267 -17.06 -21.25 4.46
N ASP A 268 -16.64 -22.15 5.34
CA ASP A 268 -16.45 -21.86 6.76
C ASP A 268 -15.24 -20.98 7.00
N ASP A 269 -14.13 -21.17 6.28
CA ASP A 269 -12.95 -20.32 6.38
C ASP A 269 -13.23 -18.93 5.81
N LEU A 270 -13.92 -18.86 4.68
CA LEU A 270 -14.34 -17.60 4.07
C LEU A 270 -15.27 -16.81 5.01
N ARG A 271 -16.23 -17.50 5.65
CA ARG A 271 -17.12 -16.87 6.63
C ARG A 271 -16.33 -16.37 7.84
N ARG A 272 -15.47 -17.22 8.44
CA ARG A 272 -14.61 -16.84 9.58
C ARG A 272 -13.72 -15.65 9.27
N GLN A 273 -13.20 -15.57 8.06
CA GLN A 273 -12.40 -14.43 7.62
C GLN A 273 -13.22 -13.13 7.62
N ARG A 274 -14.44 -13.15 7.07
CA ARG A 274 -15.32 -11.97 7.08
C ARG A 274 -15.70 -11.54 8.50
N GLU A 275 -16.17 -12.48 9.30
CA GLU A 275 -16.55 -12.23 10.70
C GLU A 275 -15.39 -11.64 11.51
N ARG A 276 -14.18 -12.15 11.30
CA ARG A 276 -13.00 -11.67 12.01
C ARG A 276 -12.61 -10.24 11.62
N VAL A 277 -12.69 -9.90 10.33
CA VAL A 277 -12.45 -8.51 9.88
C VAL A 277 -13.50 -7.57 10.47
N GLU A 278 -14.79 -7.94 10.44
CA GLU A 278 -15.87 -7.16 11.01
C GLU A 278 -15.70 -6.95 12.53
N GLN A 279 -15.32 -8.00 13.24
CA GLN A 279 -15.02 -7.93 14.67
C GLN A 279 -13.87 -6.95 14.96
N LEU A 280 -12.78 -7.05 14.21
CA LEU A 280 -11.63 -6.15 14.37
C LEU A 280 -11.95 -4.70 14.01
N GLU A 281 -12.70 -4.47 12.95
CA GLU A 281 -13.18 -3.12 12.60
C GLU A 281 -14.12 -2.57 13.70
N GLY A 282 -14.93 -3.42 14.32
CA GLY A 282 -15.73 -3.06 15.49
C GLY A 282 -14.86 -2.65 16.67
N MET A 283 -13.89 -3.47 17.03
CA MET A 283 -12.96 -3.16 18.12
C MET A 283 -12.14 -1.89 17.83
N ALA A 284 -11.73 -1.67 16.61
CA ALA A 284 -10.98 -0.47 16.23
C ALA A 284 -11.83 0.80 16.35
N ARG A 285 -13.11 0.75 15.95
CA ARG A 285 -14.06 1.87 16.18
C ARG A 285 -14.26 2.21 17.65
N GLU A 286 -14.15 1.21 18.53
CA GLU A 286 -14.24 1.38 19.98
C GLU A 286 -12.89 1.77 20.63
N GLY A 287 -11.83 1.93 19.85
CA GLY A 287 -10.49 2.22 20.35
C GLY A 287 -9.82 1.05 21.08
N LYS A 288 -10.32 -0.18 20.90
CA LYS A 288 -9.79 -1.42 21.52
C LYS A 288 -8.79 -2.15 20.62
N ALA A 289 -8.74 -1.80 19.35
CA ALA A 289 -7.76 -2.28 18.39
C ALA A 289 -7.29 -1.11 17.52
N ALA A 290 -6.17 -1.28 16.83
CA ALA A 290 -5.71 -0.28 15.90
C ALA A 290 -6.01 -0.71 14.45
N TYR A 291 -6.21 0.28 13.60
CA TYR A 291 -6.18 0.08 12.16
C TYR A 291 -4.73 -0.13 11.71
N VAL A 292 -4.51 -1.02 10.77
CA VAL A 292 -3.17 -1.31 10.24
C VAL A 292 -2.92 -0.50 8.98
N ASN A 293 -3.91 -0.40 8.11
CA ASN A 293 -3.81 0.36 6.87
C ASN A 293 -4.69 1.61 6.93
N LEU A 294 -4.27 2.63 6.20
CA LEU A 294 -5.02 3.82 5.87
C LEU A 294 -5.62 3.65 4.48
N GLY A 295 -6.95 3.66 4.39
CA GLY A 295 -7.67 3.86 3.13
C GLY A 295 -7.90 5.35 2.93
N ALA A 296 -7.36 5.93 1.88
CA ALA A 296 -7.48 7.36 1.60
C ALA A 296 -7.93 7.62 0.16
N LEU A 297 -8.90 8.49 -0.01
CA LEU A 297 -9.31 9.04 -1.30
C LEU A 297 -9.02 10.54 -1.30
N LEU A 298 -8.00 10.92 -2.07
CA LEU A 298 -7.64 12.30 -2.32
C LEU A 298 -8.47 12.78 -3.52
N LEU A 299 -9.19 13.88 -3.39
CA LEU A 299 -10.04 14.42 -4.45
C LEU A 299 -9.60 15.82 -4.84
N ARG A 300 -9.52 16.03 -6.15
CA ARG A 300 -9.16 17.35 -6.73
C ARG A 300 -10.20 18.40 -6.38
N ASP A 301 -11.48 18.05 -6.45
CA ASP A 301 -12.61 18.92 -6.19
C ASP A 301 -13.42 18.44 -4.98
N LEU A 302 -14.28 19.32 -4.45
CA LEU A 302 -15.21 18.95 -3.40
C LEU A 302 -16.24 17.95 -3.93
N PRO A 303 -16.49 16.83 -3.20
CA PRO A 303 -17.52 15.89 -3.60
C PRO A 303 -18.92 16.50 -3.44
N GLY A 304 -19.80 16.24 -4.41
CA GLY A 304 -21.22 16.57 -4.28
C GLY A 304 -21.88 15.81 -3.11
N SER A 305 -23.03 16.31 -2.65
CA SER A 305 -23.70 15.81 -1.44
C SER A 305 -24.01 14.30 -1.47
N ALA A 306 -24.43 13.77 -2.61
CA ALA A 306 -24.71 12.35 -2.79
C ALA A 306 -23.45 11.48 -2.66
N PHE A 307 -22.34 11.91 -3.28
CA PHE A 307 -21.08 11.20 -3.21
C PHE A 307 -20.45 11.28 -1.82
N ARG A 308 -20.52 12.46 -1.19
CA ARG A 308 -20.10 12.66 0.21
C ARG A 308 -20.82 11.69 1.15
N ARG A 309 -22.14 11.58 1.01
CA ARG A 309 -22.95 10.65 1.81
C ARG A 309 -22.49 9.20 1.58
N ALA A 310 -22.34 8.79 0.32
CA ALA A 310 -21.89 7.44 0.00
C ALA A 310 -20.51 7.10 0.59
N LEU A 311 -19.59 8.07 0.64
CA LEU A 311 -18.29 7.90 1.31
C LEU A 311 -18.46 7.80 2.83
N SER A 312 -19.28 8.65 3.43
CA SER A 312 -19.54 8.62 4.88
C SER A 312 -20.23 7.31 5.30
N ASP A 313 -21.20 6.84 4.54
CA ASP A 313 -21.89 5.56 4.77
C ASP A 313 -20.92 4.37 4.67
N ALA A 314 -19.88 4.50 3.84
CA ALA A 314 -18.78 3.53 3.75
C ALA A 314 -17.71 3.70 4.84
N GLY A 315 -17.94 4.59 5.81
CA GLY A 315 -17.07 4.81 6.97
C GLY A 315 -15.86 5.72 6.74
N PHE A 316 -15.87 6.53 5.67
CA PHE A 316 -14.85 7.55 5.47
C PHE A 316 -15.16 8.82 6.26
N ALA A 317 -14.18 9.36 6.95
CA ALA A 317 -14.19 10.74 7.42
C ALA A 317 -13.87 11.64 6.21
N VAL A 318 -14.83 12.49 5.82
CA VAL A 318 -14.70 13.34 4.62
C VAL A 318 -14.40 14.77 5.04
N THR A 319 -13.18 15.20 4.80
CA THR A 319 -12.64 16.51 5.22
C THR A 319 -12.50 17.44 4.02
N ASP A 320 -13.16 18.60 4.07
CA ASP A 320 -12.96 19.67 3.12
C ASP A 320 -11.68 20.44 3.46
N LEU A 321 -10.83 20.61 2.47
CA LEU A 321 -9.54 21.25 2.64
C LEU A 321 -9.60 22.71 2.15
N PRO A 322 -8.86 23.63 2.82
CA PRO A 322 -8.84 25.02 2.43
C PRO A 322 -8.21 25.19 1.03
N LEU A 323 -8.63 26.25 0.33
CA LEU A 323 -7.94 26.68 -0.87
C LEU A 323 -6.54 27.18 -0.52
N ASN A 324 -5.55 26.67 -1.22
CA ASN A 324 -4.23 27.25 -1.17
C ASN A 324 -4.18 28.45 -2.15
N PRO A 325 -4.05 29.69 -1.66
CA PRO A 325 -4.07 30.86 -2.52
C PRO A 325 -2.87 30.93 -3.47
N HIS A 326 -1.81 30.16 -3.18
CA HIS A 326 -0.60 30.12 -4.00
C HIS A 326 -0.67 29.04 -5.11
N THR A 327 -1.65 28.14 -5.11
CA THR A 327 -1.84 27.24 -6.24
C THR A 327 -2.49 28.01 -7.37
N ARG A 328 -1.77 28.17 -8.49
CA ARG A 328 -2.38 28.69 -9.72
C ARG A 328 -3.47 27.69 -10.14
N ARG A 329 -4.69 28.20 -10.37
CA ARG A 329 -5.72 27.41 -11.04
C ARG A 329 -5.20 27.11 -12.45
N ALA A 330 -4.74 25.88 -12.65
CA ALA A 330 -4.36 25.36 -13.95
C ALA A 330 -5.59 24.81 -14.66
#